data_aafb1eb3dae0c5dcee435eb8793a46bd
#
_entry.id   aafb1eb3dae0c5dcee435eb8793a46bd
#
_cell.length_a   1.000
_cell.length_b   1.000
_cell.length_c   1.000
_cell.angle_alpha   90.00
_cell.angle_beta   90.00
_cell.angle_gamma   90.00
#
_symmetry.space_group_name_H-M   'P 1'
#
loop_
_entity.id
_entity.type
_entity.pdbx_description
1 polymer ?
#
loop_
_entity_poly.entity_id
_entity_poly.type
_entity_poly.pdbx_seq_one_letter_code
_entity_poly.pdbx_strand_id
1 'polypeptide(L)'
;REVEALLPNLKAATRWLTELAAPDPDGLLKYLDASGKGLANQGWKDSSDAIRRRDGHVADAPIALVEAQAYAVEAASAAAELFTHFNIDGCAELRDYADQMRARFRDSLWVRTSGEEFIGLAVDGQGQTVDGLGSNMGHVLGTGTLNADEVDRVARTLTSPALLSRYGIRTLPTDNGGFNPPGDHPAPLLNPPHALHARGVARRGKPALARRGAQPPPPAGGHRGRGRGGTDGRGHASRVSRRTGRRGQPHGSHSRRR
;
A
#
# COMPACT_ATOMS: atom_id res chain seq x y z
N ARG A 1 31.56 -1.17 -14.06
CA ARG A 1 31.58 -2.61 -14.48
C ARG A 1 30.35 -3.37 -14.06
N GLU A 2 29.91 -3.34 -12.79
CA GLU A 2 28.71 -4.07 -12.34
C GLU A 2 27.43 -3.50 -12.99
N VAL A 3 27.27 -2.19 -13.01
CA VAL A 3 26.12 -1.52 -13.66
C VAL A 3 26.11 -1.79 -15.17
N GLU A 4 27.26 -1.71 -15.83
CA GLU A 4 27.38 -1.98 -17.27
C GLU A 4 26.87 -3.36 -17.66
N ALA A 5 27.16 -4.39 -16.83
CA ALA A 5 26.70 -5.75 -17.06
C ALA A 5 25.15 -5.89 -17.02
N LEU A 6 24.46 -4.96 -16.33
CA LEU A 6 23.01 -4.94 -16.19
C LEU A 6 22.29 -4.06 -17.22
N LEU A 7 23.03 -3.30 -18.02
CA LEU A 7 22.41 -2.41 -19.02
C LEU A 7 21.49 -3.13 -20.03
N PRO A 8 21.80 -4.34 -20.52
CA PRO A 8 20.86 -5.06 -21.39
C PRO A 8 19.53 -5.37 -20.69
N ASN A 9 19.58 -5.73 -19.40
CA ASN A 9 18.39 -6.00 -18.59
C ASN A 9 17.58 -4.72 -18.34
N LEU A 10 18.28 -3.59 -18.07
CA LEU A 10 17.62 -2.30 -17.92
C LEU A 10 16.92 -1.86 -19.22
N LYS A 11 17.55 -2.03 -20.38
CA LYS A 11 16.91 -1.78 -21.68
C LYS A 11 15.66 -2.61 -21.89
N ALA A 12 15.70 -3.91 -21.55
CA ALA A 12 14.55 -4.77 -21.67
C ALA A 12 13.41 -4.35 -20.73
N ALA A 13 13.74 -3.99 -19.48
CA ALA A 13 12.76 -3.54 -18.49
C ALA A 13 12.11 -2.19 -18.87
N THR A 14 12.90 -1.23 -19.34
CA THR A 14 12.36 0.08 -19.77
C THR A 14 11.49 -0.05 -21.02
N ARG A 15 11.87 -0.90 -21.97
CA ARG A 15 11.05 -1.21 -23.14
C ARG A 15 9.71 -1.81 -22.73
N TRP A 16 9.71 -2.80 -21.83
CA TRP A 16 8.47 -3.38 -21.30
C TRP A 16 7.59 -2.31 -20.63
N LEU A 17 8.19 -1.42 -19.84
CA LEU A 17 7.47 -0.34 -19.16
C LEU A 17 6.77 0.59 -20.14
N THR A 18 7.46 1.03 -21.19
CA THR A 18 6.92 1.97 -22.18
C THR A 18 5.89 1.32 -23.11
N GLU A 19 6.05 0.05 -23.45
CA GLU A 19 5.13 -0.70 -24.30
C GLU A 19 3.86 -1.13 -23.55
N LEU A 20 3.94 -1.42 -22.23
CA LEU A 20 2.79 -1.86 -21.44
C LEU A 20 1.74 -0.75 -21.27
N ALA A 21 2.17 0.47 -21.09
CA ALA A 21 1.27 1.62 -20.91
C ALA A 21 0.71 2.16 -22.27
N ALA A 22 1.33 1.81 -23.38
CA ALA A 22 0.99 2.36 -24.69
C ALA A 22 -0.42 1.98 -25.21
N PRO A 23 -0.95 0.77 -24.97
CA PRO A 23 -2.25 0.38 -25.51
C PRO A 23 -3.44 0.90 -24.71
N ASP A 24 -3.25 1.40 -23.47
CA ASP A 24 -4.36 1.87 -22.66
C ASP A 24 -4.70 3.33 -22.97
N PRO A 25 -5.97 3.68 -23.27
CA PRO A 25 -6.36 5.04 -23.66
C PRO A 25 -6.00 6.13 -22.65
N ASP A 26 -5.99 5.82 -21.36
CA ASP A 26 -5.59 6.75 -20.31
C ASP A 26 -4.07 6.73 -20.05
N GLY A 27 -3.36 5.75 -20.62
CA GLY A 27 -1.93 5.59 -20.52
C GLY A 27 -1.40 5.34 -19.11
N LEU A 28 -2.24 4.82 -18.22
CA LEU A 28 -1.88 4.41 -16.87
C LEU A 28 -1.49 2.93 -16.85
N LEU A 29 -0.54 2.58 -15.99
CA LEU A 29 -0.20 1.19 -15.72
C LEU A 29 -1.29 0.53 -14.88
N LYS A 30 -1.93 -0.49 -15.45
CA LYS A 30 -3.03 -1.23 -14.81
C LYS A 30 -2.69 -2.69 -14.62
N TYR A 31 -3.32 -3.31 -13.66
CA TYR A 31 -3.34 -4.75 -13.52
C TYR A 31 -4.77 -5.30 -13.56
N LEU A 32 -4.88 -6.53 -14.05
CA LEU A 32 -6.10 -7.30 -14.06
C LEU A 32 -5.73 -8.78 -13.93
N ASP A 33 -6.33 -9.47 -12.97
CA ASP A 33 -6.27 -10.94 -12.97
C ASP A 33 -7.34 -11.50 -13.93
N ALA A 34 -6.95 -11.68 -15.19
CA ALA A 34 -7.82 -12.28 -16.20
C ALA A 34 -8.08 -13.77 -15.99
N SER A 35 -7.30 -14.43 -15.12
CA SER A 35 -7.44 -15.86 -14.85
C SER A 35 -8.50 -16.18 -13.79
N GLY A 36 -8.83 -15.21 -12.93
CA GLY A 36 -9.69 -15.37 -11.76
C GLY A 36 -9.12 -16.31 -10.69
N LYS A 37 -7.82 -16.64 -10.77
CA LYS A 37 -7.10 -17.53 -9.84
C LYS A 37 -5.93 -16.85 -9.15
N GLY A 38 -5.58 -15.66 -9.59
CA GLY A 38 -4.49 -14.86 -9.02
C GLY A 38 -4.99 -13.89 -7.95
N LEU A 39 -4.09 -12.97 -7.56
CA LEU A 39 -4.41 -11.93 -6.60
C LEU A 39 -5.35 -10.89 -7.20
N ALA A 40 -6.44 -10.60 -6.51
CA ALA A 40 -7.36 -9.53 -6.90
C ALA A 40 -6.67 -8.16 -6.87
N ASN A 41 -5.75 -7.95 -5.91
CA ASN A 41 -4.87 -6.79 -5.84
C ASN A 41 -3.41 -7.23 -6.00
N GLN A 42 -2.67 -6.52 -6.85
CA GLN A 42 -1.28 -6.84 -7.22
C GLN A 42 -0.29 -5.73 -6.78
N GLY A 43 -0.70 -4.91 -5.83
CA GLY A 43 0.12 -3.88 -5.21
C GLY A 43 0.71 -4.31 -3.86
N TRP A 44 1.32 -3.38 -3.13
CA TRP A 44 1.85 -3.66 -1.81
C TRP A 44 0.76 -4.01 -0.77
N LYS A 45 -0.47 -3.59 -1.01
CA LYS A 45 -1.66 -4.08 -0.30
C LYS A 45 -2.32 -5.14 -1.18
N ASP A 46 -2.09 -6.39 -0.89
CA ASP A 46 -2.45 -7.54 -1.73
C ASP A 46 -3.79 -8.20 -1.36
N SER A 47 -4.42 -7.79 -0.26
CA SER A 47 -5.74 -8.32 0.08
C SER A 47 -6.82 -7.89 -0.92
N SER A 48 -7.76 -8.77 -1.19
CA SER A 48 -8.81 -8.57 -2.21
C SER A 48 -9.68 -7.33 -1.99
N ASP A 49 -9.68 -6.81 -0.76
CA ASP A 49 -10.49 -5.67 -0.33
C ASP A 49 -9.68 -4.42 -0.01
N ALA A 50 -8.41 -4.36 -0.38
CA ALA A 50 -7.47 -3.31 0.04
C ALA A 50 -7.69 -1.97 -0.67
N ILE A 51 -8.21 -1.97 -1.89
CA ILE A 51 -8.40 -0.75 -2.69
C ILE A 51 -9.87 -0.36 -2.62
N ARG A 52 -10.17 0.57 -1.72
CA ARG A 52 -11.55 0.98 -1.40
C ARG A 52 -11.76 2.47 -1.60
N ARG A 53 -12.95 2.82 -2.02
CA ARG A 53 -13.48 4.18 -2.00
C ARG A 53 -13.71 4.63 -0.55
N ARG A 54 -13.96 5.92 -0.36
CA ARG A 54 -14.23 6.50 0.97
C ARG A 54 -15.43 5.85 1.65
N ASP A 55 -16.46 5.51 0.91
CA ASP A 55 -17.67 4.81 1.40
C ASP A 55 -17.46 3.34 1.73
N GLY A 56 -16.29 2.79 1.45
CA GLY A 56 -15.92 1.41 1.72
C GLY A 56 -16.13 0.44 0.55
N HIS A 57 -16.70 0.88 -0.57
CA HIS A 57 -16.83 0.04 -1.77
C HIS A 57 -15.45 -0.31 -2.33
N VAL A 58 -15.26 -1.58 -2.69
CA VAL A 58 -14.04 -2.06 -3.35
C VAL A 58 -14.02 -1.56 -4.79
N ALA A 59 -12.86 -1.12 -5.24
CA ALA A 59 -12.68 -0.65 -6.61
C ALA A 59 -12.74 -1.80 -7.62
N ASP A 60 -13.34 -1.55 -8.77
CA ASP A 60 -13.47 -2.53 -9.86
C ASP A 60 -12.22 -2.56 -10.73
N ALA A 61 -11.73 -3.76 -11.05
CA ALA A 61 -10.60 -3.95 -11.95
C ALA A 61 -10.97 -3.63 -13.42
N PRO A 62 -10.00 -3.29 -14.28
CA PRO A 62 -8.56 -3.17 -14.01
C PRO A 62 -8.20 -1.97 -13.14
N ILE A 63 -7.17 -2.10 -12.31
CA ILE A 63 -6.78 -1.10 -11.33
C ILE A 63 -5.43 -0.45 -11.69
N ALA A 64 -5.38 0.87 -11.73
CA ALA A 64 -4.16 1.66 -11.84
C ALA A 64 -3.76 2.22 -10.47
N LEU A 65 -2.90 1.52 -9.74
CA LEU A 65 -2.45 1.95 -8.41
C LEU A 65 -1.60 3.22 -8.48
N VAL A 66 -1.79 4.11 -7.52
CA VAL A 66 -1.04 5.37 -7.42
C VAL A 66 0.46 5.16 -7.30
N GLU A 67 0.90 4.21 -6.48
CA GLU A 67 2.32 3.89 -6.29
C GLU A 67 2.97 3.35 -7.56
N ALA A 68 2.27 2.55 -8.35
CA ALA A 68 2.80 1.99 -9.60
C ALA A 68 3.11 3.10 -10.62
N GLN A 69 2.24 4.10 -10.74
CA GLN A 69 2.47 5.26 -11.62
C GLN A 69 3.70 6.06 -11.17
N ALA A 70 3.83 6.28 -9.86
CA ALA A 70 4.96 7.02 -9.31
C ALA A 70 6.30 6.27 -9.48
N TYR A 71 6.29 4.95 -9.30
CA TYR A 71 7.46 4.12 -9.56
C TYR A 71 7.85 4.09 -11.05
N ALA A 72 6.87 4.14 -11.96
CA ALA A 72 7.14 4.27 -13.38
C ALA A 72 7.86 5.59 -13.72
N VAL A 73 7.44 6.70 -13.12
CA VAL A 73 8.11 7.99 -13.25
C VAL A 73 9.56 7.93 -12.73
N GLU A 74 9.77 7.36 -11.55
CA GLU A 74 11.10 7.22 -10.96
C GLU A 74 12.00 6.33 -11.82
N ALA A 75 11.48 5.17 -12.24
CA ALA A 75 12.22 4.21 -13.06
C ALA A 75 12.63 4.79 -14.42
N ALA A 76 11.71 5.44 -15.13
CA ALA A 76 11.98 6.05 -16.41
C ALA A 76 12.99 7.21 -16.29
N SER A 77 12.82 8.06 -15.27
CA SER A 77 13.74 9.18 -15.03
C SER A 77 15.16 8.71 -14.69
N ALA A 78 15.29 7.73 -13.79
CA ALA A 78 16.59 7.17 -13.40
C ALA A 78 17.25 6.40 -14.56
N ALA A 79 16.46 5.66 -15.34
CA ALA A 79 16.98 4.98 -16.52
C ALA A 79 17.48 5.96 -17.59
N ALA A 80 16.78 7.09 -17.81
CA ALA A 80 17.21 8.13 -18.74
C ALA A 80 18.55 8.75 -18.31
N GLU A 81 18.78 8.94 -17.00
CA GLU A 81 20.07 9.40 -16.47
C GLU A 81 21.19 8.38 -16.74
N LEU A 82 20.92 7.08 -16.48
CA LEU A 82 21.88 6.01 -16.76
C LEU A 82 22.18 5.90 -18.27
N PHE A 83 21.17 5.95 -19.13
CA PHE A 83 21.34 5.90 -20.59
C PHE A 83 22.19 7.07 -21.07
N THR A 84 21.96 8.28 -20.53
CA THR A 84 22.82 9.44 -20.82
C THR A 84 24.25 9.21 -20.37
N HIS A 85 24.47 8.66 -19.16
CA HIS A 85 25.81 8.42 -18.60
C HIS A 85 26.60 7.39 -19.42
N PHE A 86 25.93 6.34 -19.91
CA PHE A 86 26.56 5.27 -20.67
C PHE A 86 26.46 5.45 -22.20
N ASN A 87 26.05 6.63 -22.68
CA ASN A 87 25.84 6.93 -24.11
C ASN A 87 24.96 5.89 -24.82
N ILE A 88 23.82 5.57 -24.20
CA ILE A 88 22.82 4.64 -24.70
C ILE A 88 21.66 5.46 -25.30
N ASP A 89 21.18 5.06 -26.48
CA ASP A 89 19.99 5.64 -27.10
C ASP A 89 18.72 5.34 -26.30
N GLY A 90 17.70 6.20 -26.42
CA GLY A 90 16.41 6.06 -25.76
C GLY A 90 16.20 6.93 -24.53
N CYS A 91 17.17 7.79 -24.20
CA CYS A 91 17.05 8.68 -23.03
C CYS A 91 15.97 9.77 -23.19
N ALA A 92 15.73 10.24 -24.41
CA ALA A 92 14.70 11.24 -24.70
C ALA A 92 13.31 10.64 -24.52
N GLU A 93 13.07 9.48 -25.11
CA GLU A 93 11.82 8.74 -25.02
C GLU A 93 11.44 8.40 -23.57
N LEU A 94 12.42 8.06 -22.74
CA LEU A 94 12.19 7.79 -21.31
C LEU A 94 11.85 9.06 -20.53
N ARG A 95 12.45 10.21 -20.86
CA ARG A 95 12.07 11.50 -20.27
C ARG A 95 10.66 11.91 -20.66
N ASP A 96 10.34 11.79 -21.96
CA ASP A 96 9.00 12.08 -22.47
C ASP A 96 7.94 11.19 -21.82
N TYR A 97 8.23 9.88 -21.67
CA TYR A 97 7.36 8.96 -20.93
C TYR A 97 7.14 9.41 -19.49
N ALA A 98 8.22 9.76 -18.77
CA ALA A 98 8.12 10.22 -17.39
C ALA A 98 7.28 11.49 -17.25
N ASP A 99 7.46 12.45 -18.19
CA ASP A 99 6.71 13.72 -18.20
C ASP A 99 5.22 13.51 -18.52
N GLN A 100 4.92 12.65 -19.50
CA GLN A 100 3.54 12.26 -19.79
C GLN A 100 2.88 11.56 -18.60
N MET A 101 3.59 10.64 -17.95
CA MET A 101 3.08 9.96 -16.77
C MET A 101 2.83 10.94 -15.60
N ARG A 102 3.70 11.93 -15.40
CA ARG A 102 3.47 13.01 -14.42
C ARG A 102 2.20 13.81 -14.72
N ALA A 103 1.94 14.13 -15.99
CA ALA A 103 0.73 14.83 -16.40
C ALA A 103 -0.52 13.98 -16.10
N ARG A 104 -0.55 12.73 -16.59
CA ARG A 104 -1.66 11.80 -16.35
C ARG A 104 -1.90 11.57 -14.85
N PHE A 105 -0.84 11.46 -14.06
CA PHE A 105 -0.93 11.34 -12.61
C PHE A 105 -1.67 12.51 -11.98
N ARG A 106 -1.36 13.76 -12.40
CA ARG A 106 -2.04 14.96 -11.88
C ARG A 106 -3.50 15.05 -12.29
N ASP A 107 -3.81 14.59 -13.49
CA ASP A 107 -5.16 14.64 -14.02
C ASP A 107 -6.08 13.58 -13.40
N SER A 108 -5.55 12.37 -13.12
CA SER A 108 -6.37 11.22 -12.80
C SER A 108 -6.33 10.76 -11.34
N LEU A 109 -5.29 11.12 -10.58
CA LEU A 109 -5.08 10.56 -9.24
C LEU A 109 -5.28 11.54 -8.08
N TRP A 110 -5.49 12.82 -8.39
CA TRP A 110 -5.82 13.81 -7.36
C TRP A 110 -7.32 13.87 -7.10
N VAL A 111 -7.72 13.65 -5.87
CA VAL A 111 -9.08 13.89 -5.36
C VAL A 111 -9.17 15.35 -4.95
N ARG A 112 -10.11 16.08 -5.57
CA ARG A 112 -10.38 17.48 -5.28
C ARG A 112 -11.83 17.66 -4.94
N THR A 113 -12.10 18.08 -3.72
CA THR A 113 -13.43 18.41 -3.21
C THR A 113 -13.44 19.84 -2.66
N SER A 114 -14.60 20.35 -2.25
CA SER A 114 -14.74 21.73 -1.74
C SER A 114 -13.90 22.04 -0.48
N GLY A 115 -13.31 21.05 0.19
CA GLY A 115 -12.53 21.25 1.42
C GLY A 115 -11.27 20.43 1.51
N GLU A 116 -11.05 19.50 0.58
CA GLU A 116 -9.94 18.56 0.64
C GLU A 116 -9.27 18.39 -0.73
N GLU A 117 -7.96 18.28 -0.71
CA GLU A 117 -7.16 17.92 -1.87
C GLU A 117 -6.07 16.93 -1.45
N PHE A 118 -6.13 15.71 -1.95
CA PHE A 118 -5.21 14.64 -1.64
C PHE A 118 -5.08 13.64 -2.81
N ILE A 119 -4.12 12.74 -2.74
CA ILE A 119 -3.92 11.71 -3.75
C ILE A 119 -4.77 10.49 -3.37
N GLY A 120 -5.64 10.05 -4.28
CA GLY A 120 -6.44 8.85 -4.16
C GLY A 120 -5.60 7.56 -4.23
N LEU A 121 -6.24 6.41 -4.04
CA LEU A 121 -5.56 5.12 -4.00
C LEU A 121 -5.21 4.59 -5.39
N ALA A 122 -6.09 4.84 -6.37
CA ALA A 122 -5.99 4.27 -7.71
C ALA A 122 -6.93 4.97 -8.69
N VAL A 123 -6.88 4.57 -9.96
CA VAL A 123 -7.97 4.71 -10.94
C VAL A 123 -8.53 3.32 -11.20
N ASP A 124 -9.85 3.19 -11.18
CA ASP A 124 -10.55 1.91 -11.37
C ASP A 124 -10.84 1.59 -12.85
N GLY A 125 -11.51 0.46 -13.08
CA GLY A 125 -11.87 -0.02 -14.41
C GLY A 125 -12.86 0.86 -15.17
N GLN A 126 -13.56 1.76 -14.49
CA GLN A 126 -14.43 2.78 -15.10
C GLN A 126 -13.70 4.11 -15.36
N GLY A 127 -12.39 4.17 -15.10
CA GLY A 127 -11.61 5.40 -15.25
C GLY A 127 -11.86 6.43 -14.13
N GLN A 128 -12.45 6.01 -13.01
CA GLN A 128 -12.75 6.90 -11.90
C GLN A 128 -11.67 6.82 -10.82
N THR A 129 -11.28 7.97 -10.28
CA THR A 129 -10.37 8.02 -9.13
C THR A 129 -11.01 7.33 -7.92
N VAL A 130 -10.28 6.39 -7.32
CA VAL A 130 -10.65 5.76 -6.06
C VAL A 130 -10.31 6.71 -4.93
N ASP A 131 -11.31 7.39 -4.41
CA ASP A 131 -11.23 8.52 -3.48
C ASP A 131 -10.97 8.11 -2.02
N GLY A 132 -10.57 6.86 -1.78
CA GLY A 132 -10.13 6.42 -0.47
C GLY A 132 -8.87 7.16 -0.03
N LEU A 133 -8.89 7.73 1.18
CA LEU A 133 -7.71 8.27 1.81
C LEU A 133 -6.85 7.11 2.33
N GLY A 134 -5.54 7.12 2.10
CA GLY A 134 -4.68 6.03 2.55
C GLY A 134 -3.20 6.34 2.50
N SER A 135 -2.41 5.48 3.13
CA SER A 135 -0.95 5.62 3.18
C SER A 135 -0.26 5.41 1.81
N ASN A 136 -0.96 4.92 0.79
CA ASN A 136 -0.43 4.72 -0.56
C ASN A 136 0.22 5.98 -1.12
N MET A 137 -0.35 7.17 -0.85
CA MET A 137 0.23 8.44 -1.30
C MET A 137 1.66 8.67 -0.77
N GLY A 138 2.04 8.01 0.31
CA GLY A 138 3.39 8.10 0.86
C GLY A 138 4.45 7.50 -0.05
N HIS A 139 4.09 6.50 -0.86
CA HIS A 139 4.98 5.89 -1.85
C HIS A 139 5.34 6.83 -2.99
N VAL A 140 4.56 7.88 -3.22
CA VAL A 140 4.81 8.89 -4.24
C VAL A 140 5.92 9.86 -3.84
N LEU A 141 6.16 10.00 -2.52
CA LEU A 141 7.19 10.90 -2.00
C LEU A 141 8.60 10.43 -2.42
N GLY A 142 9.37 11.35 -3.01
CA GLY A 142 10.75 11.09 -3.40
C GLY A 142 10.94 10.48 -4.80
N THR A 143 9.88 10.08 -5.49
CA THR A 143 9.91 9.51 -6.84
C THR A 143 10.13 10.56 -7.95
N GLY A 144 10.05 11.84 -7.63
CA GLY A 144 10.11 12.93 -8.64
C GLY A 144 8.79 13.14 -9.39
N THR A 145 7.70 12.50 -8.96
CA THR A 145 6.37 12.68 -9.55
C THR A 145 5.74 14.02 -9.15
N LEU A 146 5.96 14.44 -7.91
CA LEU A 146 5.34 15.60 -7.28
C LEU A 146 6.27 16.82 -7.30
N ASN A 147 5.69 18.02 -7.47
CA ASN A 147 6.37 19.29 -7.20
C ASN A 147 6.46 19.58 -5.68
N ALA A 148 7.08 20.71 -5.32
CA ALA A 148 7.33 21.06 -3.92
C ALA A 148 6.06 21.22 -3.09
N ASP A 149 5.07 21.92 -3.63
CA ASP A 149 3.80 22.20 -2.94
C ASP A 149 2.95 20.94 -2.80
N GLU A 150 2.94 20.08 -3.82
CA GLU A 150 2.29 18.77 -3.81
C GLU A 150 2.91 17.86 -2.75
N VAL A 151 4.25 17.82 -2.63
CA VAL A 151 4.94 17.07 -1.57
C VAL A 151 4.55 17.56 -0.18
N ASP A 152 4.53 18.87 0.04
CA ASP A 152 4.15 19.44 1.32
C ASP A 152 2.67 19.12 1.67
N ARG A 153 1.80 19.09 0.66
CA ARG A 153 0.39 18.71 0.82
C ARG A 153 0.25 17.25 1.22
N VAL A 154 0.90 16.34 0.50
CA VAL A 154 0.92 14.91 0.82
C VAL A 154 1.50 14.67 2.23
N ALA A 155 2.58 15.34 2.58
CA ALA A 155 3.18 15.22 3.91
C ALA A 155 2.23 15.67 5.03
N ARG A 156 1.49 16.78 4.82
CA ARG A 156 0.45 17.23 5.78
C ARG A 156 -0.69 16.23 5.90
N THR A 157 -1.15 15.68 4.78
CA THR A 157 -2.23 14.69 4.77
C THR A 157 -1.82 13.42 5.53
N LEU A 158 -0.63 12.88 5.26
CA LEU A 158 -0.10 11.69 5.96
C LEU A 158 0.08 11.90 7.46
N THR A 159 0.38 13.13 7.86
CA THR A 159 0.57 13.48 9.29
C THR A 159 -0.68 14.05 9.94
N SER A 160 -1.81 14.07 9.25
CA SER A 160 -3.10 14.48 9.82
C SER A 160 -3.60 13.47 10.85
N PRO A 161 -4.50 13.88 11.77
CA PRO A 161 -5.12 12.98 12.75
C PRO A 161 -5.88 11.80 12.11
N ALA A 162 -6.35 11.95 10.87
CA ALA A 162 -7.04 10.89 10.13
C ALA A 162 -6.13 9.68 9.87
N LEU A 163 -4.86 9.93 9.53
CA LEU A 163 -3.91 8.86 9.20
C LEU A 163 -2.84 8.64 10.27
N LEU A 164 -2.34 9.70 10.94
CA LEU A 164 -1.27 9.54 11.93
C LEU A 164 -1.83 9.13 13.28
N SER A 165 -1.42 7.95 13.75
CA SER A 165 -1.64 7.46 15.11
C SER A 165 -0.38 7.59 15.96
N ARG A 166 -0.47 7.27 17.26
CA ARG A 166 0.71 7.18 18.12
C ARG A 166 1.69 6.06 17.72
N TYR A 167 1.24 5.10 16.93
CA TYR A 167 2.03 3.94 16.51
C TYR A 167 2.58 4.05 15.09
N GLY A 168 2.07 4.97 14.27
CA GLY A 168 2.48 5.15 12.89
C GLY A 168 1.33 5.63 11.99
N ILE A 169 1.58 5.62 10.68
CA ILE A 169 0.60 6.02 9.66
C ILE A 169 -0.32 4.83 9.37
N ARG A 170 -1.63 5.04 9.49
CA ARG A 170 -2.63 4.03 9.16
C ARG A 170 -2.70 3.82 7.65
N THR A 171 -3.02 2.60 7.25
CA THR A 171 -3.26 2.25 5.85
C THR A 171 -4.56 2.84 5.31
N LEU A 172 -5.58 2.94 6.18
CA LEU A 172 -6.85 3.62 5.95
C LEU A 172 -7.22 4.45 7.18
N PRO A 173 -7.97 5.55 7.03
CA PRO A 173 -8.49 6.31 8.17
C PRO A 173 -9.63 5.56 8.86
N THR A 174 -9.88 5.91 10.11
CA THR A 174 -10.89 5.24 10.95
C THR A 174 -12.32 5.50 10.54
N ASP A 175 -12.55 6.50 9.73
CA ASP A 175 -13.85 6.90 9.16
C ASP A 175 -14.10 6.34 7.74
N ASN A 176 -13.17 5.54 7.21
CA ASN A 176 -13.42 4.82 5.96
C ASN A 176 -14.45 3.72 6.19
N GLY A 177 -15.45 3.60 5.29
CA GLY A 177 -16.49 2.58 5.40
C GLY A 177 -16.01 1.13 5.43
N GLY A 178 -14.77 0.87 4.98
CA GLY A 178 -14.10 -0.43 5.04
C GLY A 178 -13.14 -0.59 6.21
N PHE A 179 -13.07 0.36 7.16
CA PHE A 179 -12.17 0.25 8.30
C PHE A 179 -12.59 -0.87 9.25
N ASN A 180 -11.70 -1.84 9.45
CA ASN A 180 -11.92 -2.97 10.36
C ASN A 180 -10.72 -3.10 11.33
N PRO A 181 -10.83 -2.66 12.61
CA PRO A 181 -9.71 -2.68 13.55
C PRO A 181 -9.07 -4.07 13.79
N PRO A 182 -9.83 -5.19 13.83
CA PRO A 182 -9.26 -6.52 14.02
C PRO A 182 -8.82 -7.22 12.72
N GLY A 183 -9.05 -6.61 11.55
CA GLY A 183 -8.69 -7.22 10.25
C GLY A 183 -7.21 -7.11 9.94
N ASP A 184 -6.69 -8.08 9.19
CA ASP A 184 -5.25 -8.18 8.88
C ASP A 184 -4.71 -7.02 8.02
N HIS A 185 -5.57 -6.31 7.27
CA HIS A 185 -5.12 -5.30 6.32
C HIS A 185 -5.83 -3.93 6.36
N PRO A 186 -7.06 -3.75 6.84
CA PRO A 186 -7.68 -2.42 6.92
C PRO A 186 -7.08 -1.52 8.00
N ALA A 187 -6.37 -2.10 8.97
CA ALA A 187 -5.78 -1.37 10.08
C ALA A 187 -4.28 -1.61 10.33
N PRO A 188 -3.49 -2.31 9.50
CA PRO A 188 -2.07 -2.38 9.79
C PRO A 188 -1.48 -0.98 9.73
N LEU A 189 -0.72 -0.66 10.76
CA LEU A 189 0.10 0.53 10.78
C LEU A 189 1.30 0.28 9.88
N LEU A 190 1.57 1.18 8.97
CA LEU A 190 2.88 1.24 8.38
C LEU A 190 3.88 1.47 9.52
N ASN A 191 4.61 0.41 9.86
CA ASN A 191 5.70 0.54 10.81
C ASN A 191 6.69 1.58 10.28
N PRO A 192 6.99 2.67 11.00
CA PRO A 192 8.15 3.44 10.64
C PRO A 192 9.37 2.52 10.89
N PRO A 193 10.18 2.21 9.97
CA PRO A 193 10.64 2.98 8.85
C PRO A 193 10.41 2.29 7.50
N HIS A 194 9.28 2.45 6.89
CA HIS A 194 9.29 2.24 5.45
C HIS A 194 10.18 3.33 4.85
N ALA A 195 11.36 2.92 4.45
CA ALA A 195 12.45 3.78 4.02
C ALA A 195 12.06 4.76 2.90
N LEU A 196 10.97 4.48 2.19
CA LEU A 196 10.41 5.35 1.16
C LEU A 196 9.79 6.62 1.74
N HIS A 197 8.95 6.50 2.79
CA HIS A 197 8.36 7.68 3.45
C HIS A 197 9.45 8.55 4.10
N ALA A 198 10.41 7.90 4.77
CA ALA A 198 11.54 8.59 5.38
C ALA A 198 12.45 9.27 4.33
N ARG A 199 12.68 8.65 3.17
CA ARG A 199 13.47 9.23 2.08
C ARG A 199 12.83 10.47 1.47
N GLY A 200 11.51 10.45 1.24
CA GLY A 200 10.79 11.60 0.70
C GLY A 200 10.83 12.81 1.63
N VAL A 201 10.65 12.60 2.93
CA VAL A 201 10.71 13.65 3.95
C VAL A 201 12.16 14.11 4.21
N ALA A 202 13.12 13.18 4.29
CA ALA A 202 14.53 13.49 4.54
C ALA A 202 15.20 14.28 3.39
N ARG A 203 14.90 13.94 2.13
CA ARG A 203 15.45 14.67 0.96
C ARG A 203 15.05 16.15 0.93
N ARG A 204 14.02 16.56 1.67
CA ARG A 204 13.55 17.93 1.71
C ARG A 204 13.89 18.70 2.99
N GLY A 205 14.79 18.19 3.81
CA GLY A 205 15.33 18.93 4.96
C GLY A 205 14.33 19.28 6.05
N LYS A 206 13.23 18.50 6.19
CA LYS A 206 12.26 18.64 7.31
C LYS A 206 12.47 17.52 8.35
N PRO A 207 13.47 17.63 9.24
CA PRO A 207 13.80 16.57 10.22
C PRO A 207 12.72 16.35 11.29
N ALA A 208 11.80 17.29 11.47
CA ALA A 208 10.76 17.21 12.51
C ALA A 208 9.68 16.16 12.20
N LEU A 209 9.37 15.88 10.94
CA LEU A 209 8.36 14.91 10.53
C LEU A 209 8.87 13.46 10.67
N ALA A 210 10.14 13.22 10.33
CA ALA A 210 10.76 11.90 10.49
C ALA A 210 10.90 11.49 11.97
N ARG A 211 11.07 12.46 12.89
CA ARG A 211 11.20 12.19 14.33
C ARG A 211 9.87 11.87 15.02
N ARG A 212 8.72 12.34 14.50
CA ARG A 212 7.41 12.07 15.11
C ARG A 212 6.91 10.64 14.87
N GLY A 213 7.39 9.98 13.81
CA GLY A 213 7.08 8.58 13.54
C GLY A 213 8.01 7.55 14.19
N ALA A 214 9.13 8.00 14.77
CA ALA A 214 10.21 7.15 15.25
C ALA A 214 10.31 7.05 16.78
N GLN A 215 9.21 7.19 17.50
CA GLN A 215 9.23 6.93 18.94
C GLN A 215 9.22 5.40 19.16
N PRO A 216 10.28 4.81 19.72
CA PRO A 216 10.31 3.38 20.00
C PRO A 216 9.20 3.03 21.00
N PRO A 217 8.62 1.84 20.92
CA PRO A 217 7.66 1.38 21.91
C PRO A 217 8.31 1.42 23.29
N PRO A 218 7.55 1.79 24.35
CA PRO A 218 8.08 1.75 25.70
C PRO A 218 8.55 0.33 26.00
N PRO A 219 9.68 0.16 26.73
CA PRO A 219 10.17 -1.16 27.08
C PRO A 219 9.08 -1.94 27.79
N ALA A 220 8.85 -3.17 27.38
CA ALA A 220 7.93 -4.09 28.04
C ALA A 220 8.29 -4.13 29.51
N GLY A 221 7.36 -3.70 30.36
CA GLY A 221 7.54 -3.63 31.81
C GLY A 221 7.90 -5.01 32.32
N GLY A 222 9.14 -5.19 32.76
CA GLY A 222 9.57 -6.40 33.42
C GLY A 222 8.76 -6.60 34.70
N HIS A 223 7.94 -7.61 34.73
CA HIS A 223 7.38 -8.10 35.97
C HIS A 223 8.51 -8.52 36.89
N ARG A 224 8.90 -7.64 37.80
CA ARG A 224 9.73 -8.02 38.95
C ARG A 224 8.87 -8.91 39.84
N GLY A 225 9.14 -10.20 39.78
CA GLY A 225 8.64 -11.17 40.74
C GLY A 225 9.12 -10.80 42.12
N ARG A 226 8.18 -10.42 42.99
CA ARG A 226 8.41 -10.40 44.43
C ARG A 226 8.24 -11.83 44.93
N GLY A 227 9.37 -12.49 45.19
CA GLY A 227 9.39 -13.67 46.03
C GLY A 227 9.02 -13.32 47.44
N ARG A 228 8.03 -14.01 47.99
CA ARG A 228 7.93 -14.30 49.42
C ARG A 228 7.45 -15.70 49.59
N GLY A 229 8.26 -16.50 50.30
CA GLY A 229 7.97 -17.86 50.68
C GLY A 229 6.88 -17.95 51.76
N GLY A 230 6.42 -19.15 51.94
CA GLY A 230 5.49 -19.50 53.05
C GLY A 230 4.73 -20.80 52.69
N THR A 231 5.30 -21.88 53.06
CA THR A 231 4.89 -23.19 53.60
C THR A 231 3.40 -23.55 53.67
N ASP A 232 3.22 -24.88 53.43
CA ASP A 232 2.20 -25.80 53.93
C ASP A 232 0.84 -25.88 53.22
N GLY A 233 0.57 -27.03 52.62
CA GLY A 233 -0.07 -28.14 53.26
C GLY A 233 -1.38 -28.58 52.54
N ARG A 234 -1.38 -29.86 52.13
CA ARG A 234 -2.57 -30.71 51.94
C ARG A 234 -3.42 -30.53 50.66
N GLY A 235 -3.30 -31.34 49.74
CA GLY A 235 -4.01 -32.51 49.30
C GLY A 235 -5.52 -32.41 49.14
N HIS A 236 -5.96 -32.50 47.89
CA HIS A 236 -7.16 -33.32 47.58
C HIS A 236 -7.18 -33.66 46.09
N ALA A 237 -7.16 -34.93 45.83
CA ALA A 237 -7.43 -35.53 44.54
C ALA A 237 -8.97 -35.66 44.37
N SER A 238 -9.47 -35.46 43.18
CA SER A 238 -10.54 -36.27 42.60
C SER A 238 -10.94 -35.74 41.21
N ARG A 239 -10.77 -36.59 40.34
CA ARG A 239 -11.70 -37.37 39.49
C ARG A 239 -11.93 -36.82 38.10
N VAL A 240 -11.34 -37.58 37.22
CA VAL A 240 -11.69 -37.82 35.82
C VAL A 240 -13.17 -38.14 35.65
N SER A 241 -13.85 -37.53 34.68
CA SER A 241 -15.06 -38.10 34.09
C SER A 241 -15.00 -37.94 32.58
N ARG A 242 -14.73 -39.07 31.94
CA ARG A 242 -15.00 -39.31 30.50
C ARG A 242 -16.49 -39.52 30.34
N ARG A 243 -17.10 -38.90 29.34
CA ARG A 243 -18.37 -39.40 28.76
C ARG A 243 -18.25 -39.42 27.23
N THR A 244 -18.26 -40.66 26.80
CA THR A 244 -18.42 -41.12 25.43
C THR A 244 -19.90 -41.23 25.06
N GLY A 245 -20.22 -41.09 23.77
CA GLY A 245 -21.41 -41.67 23.12
C GLY A 245 -22.32 -40.56 22.54
N ARG A 246 -22.88 -40.62 21.39
CA ARG A 246 -23.15 -41.65 20.40
C ARG A 246 -23.75 -40.93 19.16
N ARG A 247 -23.30 -41.29 18.01
CA ARG A 247 -23.96 -41.50 16.70
C ARG A 247 -25.48 -41.25 16.59
N GLY A 248 -25.85 -40.68 15.43
CA GLY A 248 -27.19 -40.75 14.86
C GLY A 248 -27.31 -39.97 13.57
N GLN A 249 -27.05 -40.62 12.45
CA GLN A 249 -27.68 -40.35 11.14
C GLN A 249 -28.86 -41.33 10.98
N PRO A 250 -29.71 -41.34 9.91
CA PRO A 250 -29.83 -40.45 8.73
C PRO A 250 -31.34 -40.27 8.27
N HIS A 251 -31.53 -39.94 6.97
CA HIS A 251 -32.73 -39.93 6.09
C HIS A 251 -33.54 -38.63 6.07
N GLY A 252 -34.01 -38.12 4.94
CA GLY A 252 -34.25 -38.60 3.59
C GLY A 252 -34.78 -37.42 2.79
N SER A 253 -34.40 -37.28 1.58
CA SER A 253 -35.04 -37.50 0.30
C SER A 253 -36.32 -36.71 -0.05
N HIS A 254 -36.33 -36.33 -1.31
CA HIS A 254 -37.43 -35.92 -2.21
C HIS A 254 -37.70 -34.40 -2.32
N SER A 255 -37.96 -33.82 -3.43
CA SER A 255 -37.97 -34.18 -4.84
C SER A 255 -38.54 -32.97 -5.60
N ARG A 256 -37.95 -32.65 -6.77
CA ARG A 256 -38.59 -32.25 -8.04
C ARG A 256 -39.59 -31.09 -8.14
N ARG A 257 -39.26 -30.31 -9.20
CA ARG A 257 -40.16 -29.63 -10.18
C ARG A 257 -40.66 -28.23 -9.76
N ARG A 258 -40.47 -27.19 -10.49
CA ARG A 258 -40.46 -26.90 -11.94
C ARG A 258 -39.48 -25.75 -12.22
#